data_4f42885315afe4a1238d5490023b8084
#
_entry.id   4f42885315afe4a1238d5490023b8084
#
_cell.length_a   1.000
_cell.length_b   1.000
_cell.length_c   1.000
_cell.angle_alpha   90.00
_cell.angle_beta   90.00
_cell.angle_gamma   90.00
#
_symmetry.space_group_name_H-M   'P 1'
#
loop_
_entity.id
_entity.type
_entity.pdbx_description
1 polymer ?
#
loop_
_entity_poly.entity_id
_entity_poly.type
_entity_poly.pdbx_seq_one_letter_code
_entity_poly.pdbx_strand_id
1 'polypeptide(L)'
;MKKIFSIILPLVVLALTAVSCDDSKSYAELLADENKVVNRFLVQHRVEESFPEDFEVGEDAPYYRVDESGDVYMQVLQRGNGNIPETGDLVYFRYTSYDLAGYVVGGENHGSGNADNVGNSLPTFFLLDDYSVSESTQYGTGIQIPVKLLGFDSKVNIVLKSQAGPTAMMSYVIPFLYTVSYYAPAGLDE
;
A
#
# COMPACT_ATOMS: atom_id res chain seq x y z
N MET A 1 -11.70 53.60 36.78
CA MET A 1 -12.19 52.24 36.35
C MET A 1 -12.38 52.10 34.85
N LYS A 2 -12.94 53.08 34.12
CA LYS A 2 -13.16 52.98 32.64
C LYS A 2 -11.90 52.84 31.80
N LYS A 3 -10.74 53.40 32.21
CA LYS A 3 -9.48 53.33 31.45
C LYS A 3 -8.75 52.00 31.57
N ILE A 4 -8.90 51.28 32.68
CA ILE A 4 -8.28 49.96 32.91
C ILE A 4 -9.01 48.91 32.08
N PHE A 5 -10.34 49.03 31.94
CA PHE A 5 -11.15 48.11 31.11
C PHE A 5 -10.83 48.21 29.63
N SER A 6 -10.42 49.41 29.14
CA SER A 6 -10.07 49.66 27.74
C SER A 6 -8.71 49.06 27.31
N ILE A 7 -7.84 48.73 28.26
CA ILE A 7 -6.51 48.16 28.01
C ILE A 7 -6.56 46.62 28.13
N ILE A 8 -7.39 46.09 29.03
CA ILE A 8 -7.52 44.64 29.27
C ILE A 8 -8.22 43.93 28.10
N LEU A 9 -9.22 44.59 27.50
CA LEU A 9 -9.99 43.97 26.38
C LEU A 9 -9.12 43.66 25.13
N PRO A 10 -8.25 44.57 24.62
CA PRO A 10 -7.39 44.25 23.49
C PRO A 10 -6.29 43.22 23.84
N LEU A 11 -5.85 43.15 25.10
CA LEU A 11 -4.83 42.16 25.54
C LEU A 11 -5.42 40.74 25.58
N VAL A 12 -6.68 40.59 25.97
CA VAL A 12 -7.39 39.28 25.96
C VAL A 12 -7.68 38.83 24.54
N VAL A 13 -8.01 39.73 23.61
CA VAL A 13 -8.24 39.39 22.20
C VAL A 13 -6.92 38.95 21.53
N LEU A 14 -5.78 39.58 21.89
CA LEU A 14 -4.47 39.19 21.35
C LEU A 14 -4.01 37.83 21.87
N ALA A 15 -4.36 37.46 23.11
CA ALA A 15 -4.06 36.16 23.70
C ALA A 15 -4.86 35.00 23.09
N LEU A 16 -6.06 35.26 22.58
CA LEU A 16 -6.94 34.26 21.94
C LEU A 16 -6.55 33.94 20.52
N THR A 17 -5.74 34.75 19.83
CA THR A 17 -5.28 34.49 18.47
C THR A 17 -4.01 33.62 18.41
N ALA A 18 -3.40 33.33 19.56
CA ALA A 18 -2.16 32.51 19.62
C ALA A 18 -2.40 30.99 19.82
N VAL A 19 -3.67 30.54 19.86
CA VAL A 19 -4.02 29.14 20.11
C VAL A 19 -4.61 28.47 18.86
N SER A 20 -4.23 28.89 17.67
CA SER A 20 -4.49 28.14 16.45
C SER A 20 -3.18 27.53 15.96
N CYS A 21 -2.58 26.66 16.78
CA CYS A 21 -1.71 25.64 16.24
C CYS A 21 -2.63 24.57 15.65
N ASP A 22 -2.77 24.57 14.36
CA ASP A 22 -3.28 23.43 13.61
C ASP A 22 -2.23 22.32 13.78
N ASP A 23 -2.53 21.30 14.60
CA ASP A 23 -1.67 20.13 14.85
C ASP A 23 -1.60 19.19 13.63
N SER A 24 -1.87 19.69 12.43
CA SER A 24 -1.74 18.92 11.21
C SER A 24 -0.27 18.66 10.92
N LYS A 25 0.08 17.37 10.85
CA LYS A 25 1.44 16.93 10.47
C LYS A 25 1.77 17.43 9.08
N SER A 26 3.00 17.89 8.91
CA SER A 26 3.54 18.17 7.59
C SER A 26 3.68 16.88 6.77
N TYR A 27 3.72 16.99 5.45
CA TYR A 27 3.92 15.85 4.57
C TYR A 27 5.22 15.08 4.88
N ALA A 28 6.29 15.78 5.24
CA ALA A 28 7.56 15.16 5.63
C ALA A 28 7.43 14.35 6.93
N GLU A 29 6.64 14.81 7.91
CA GLU A 29 6.37 14.09 9.14
C GLU A 29 5.51 12.84 8.87
N LEU A 30 4.54 12.93 7.97
CA LEU A 30 3.74 11.77 7.55
C LEU A 30 4.61 10.70 6.90
N LEU A 31 5.52 11.07 5.99
CA LEU A 31 6.48 10.13 5.38
C LEU A 31 7.43 9.50 6.41
N ALA A 32 7.87 10.28 7.40
CA ALA A 32 8.70 9.75 8.48
C ALA A 32 7.93 8.73 9.33
N ASP A 33 6.66 8.97 9.60
CA ASP A 33 5.80 8.06 10.35
C ASP A 33 5.46 6.80 9.54
N GLU A 34 5.19 6.93 8.24
CA GLU A 34 5.05 5.80 7.32
C GLU A 34 6.26 4.88 7.37
N ASN A 35 7.47 5.44 7.24
CA ASN A 35 8.70 4.67 7.31
C ASN A 35 8.86 3.94 8.66
N LYS A 36 8.47 4.56 9.78
CA LYS A 36 8.49 3.89 11.10
C LYS A 36 7.53 2.70 11.15
N VAL A 37 6.33 2.84 10.56
CA VAL A 37 5.33 1.77 10.51
C VAL A 37 5.83 0.61 9.67
N VAL A 38 6.31 0.89 8.45
CA VAL A 38 6.85 -0.13 7.53
C VAL A 38 8.04 -0.84 8.17
N ASN A 39 9.00 -0.10 8.74
CA ASN A 39 10.16 -0.70 9.41
C ASN A 39 9.74 -1.56 10.61
N ARG A 40 8.74 -1.14 11.41
CA ARG A 40 8.23 -1.94 12.53
C ARG A 40 7.66 -3.29 12.07
N PHE A 41 7.01 -3.32 10.92
CA PHE A 41 6.54 -4.56 10.31
C PHE A 41 7.72 -5.41 9.83
N LEU A 42 8.61 -4.83 9.03
CA LEU A 42 9.72 -5.53 8.38
C LEU A 42 10.72 -6.15 9.38
N VAL A 43 11.02 -5.48 10.50
CA VAL A 43 11.95 -6.04 11.52
C VAL A 43 11.43 -7.31 12.21
N GLN A 44 10.16 -7.65 12.06
CA GLN A 44 9.56 -8.88 12.57
C GLN A 44 9.65 -10.05 11.56
N HIS A 45 10.19 -9.78 10.37
CA HIS A 45 10.27 -10.72 9.26
C HIS A 45 11.71 -10.80 8.74
N ARG A 46 12.01 -11.86 8.00
CA ARG A 46 13.21 -11.89 7.17
C ARG A 46 13.02 -10.90 6.01
N VAL A 47 14.04 -10.07 5.76
CA VAL A 47 14.03 -9.10 4.66
C VAL A 47 15.30 -9.24 3.85
N GLU A 48 15.16 -9.26 2.53
CA GLU A 48 16.25 -9.28 1.57
C GLU A 48 16.20 -8.01 0.72
N GLU A 49 17.31 -7.28 0.65
CA GLU A 49 17.42 -6.01 -0.08
C GLU A 49 17.45 -6.17 -1.61
N SER A 50 17.59 -7.40 -2.07
CA SER A 50 17.53 -7.78 -3.48
C SER A 50 16.78 -9.08 -3.61
N PHE A 51 16.27 -9.36 -4.80
CA PHE A 51 15.57 -10.62 -5.06
C PHE A 51 16.39 -11.53 -5.97
N PRO A 52 16.37 -12.84 -5.71
CA PRO A 52 17.06 -13.84 -6.53
C PRO A 52 16.27 -14.14 -7.82
N GLU A 53 16.89 -14.87 -8.76
CA GLU A 53 16.15 -15.46 -9.89
C GLU A 53 15.10 -16.49 -9.44
N ASP A 54 15.36 -17.15 -8.32
CA ASP A 54 14.50 -18.19 -7.75
C ASP A 54 14.06 -17.83 -6.34
N PHE A 55 12.87 -17.26 -6.20
CA PHE A 55 12.30 -16.83 -4.92
C PHE A 55 12.03 -18.00 -3.98
N GLU A 56 12.30 -17.85 -2.69
CA GLU A 56 11.73 -18.73 -1.67
C GLU A 56 10.20 -18.55 -1.62
N VAL A 57 9.46 -19.63 -1.29
CA VAL A 57 8.00 -19.66 -1.33
C VAL A 57 7.45 -20.17 -0.01
N GLY A 58 6.37 -19.58 0.46
CA GLY A 58 5.61 -19.97 1.64
C GLY A 58 5.53 -18.87 2.69
N GLU A 59 4.90 -19.20 3.81
CA GLU A 59 4.65 -18.25 4.90
C GLU A 59 5.94 -17.82 5.63
N ASP A 60 6.99 -18.65 5.56
CA ASP A 60 8.29 -18.38 6.16
C ASP A 60 9.29 -17.73 5.15
N ALA A 61 8.88 -17.50 3.90
CA ALA A 61 9.71 -16.84 2.90
C ALA A 61 10.01 -15.40 3.31
N PRO A 62 11.16 -14.83 2.92
CA PRO A 62 11.46 -13.43 3.24
C PRO A 62 10.60 -12.45 2.45
N TYR A 63 10.57 -11.22 2.93
CA TYR A 63 10.14 -10.07 2.16
C TYR A 63 11.32 -9.55 1.33
N TYR A 64 11.18 -9.56 0.02
CA TYR A 64 12.18 -9.03 -0.91
C TYR A 64 11.82 -7.58 -1.27
N ARG A 65 12.81 -6.69 -1.24
CA ARG A 65 12.65 -5.38 -1.84
C ARG A 65 12.66 -5.54 -3.36
N VAL A 66 11.57 -5.20 -4.03
CA VAL A 66 11.37 -5.46 -5.45
C VAL A 66 11.33 -4.19 -6.32
N ASP A 67 11.60 -3.04 -5.70
CA ASP A 67 11.74 -1.76 -6.40
C ASP A 67 12.96 -0.97 -5.91
N GLU A 68 13.46 -0.06 -6.75
CA GLU A 68 14.66 0.73 -6.42
C GLU A 68 14.42 1.76 -5.31
N SER A 69 13.21 2.31 -5.21
CA SER A 69 12.85 3.32 -4.20
C SER A 69 12.68 2.74 -2.79
N GLY A 70 12.49 1.41 -2.67
CA GLY A 70 12.20 0.76 -1.40
C GLY A 70 10.79 1.06 -0.89
N ASP A 71 9.84 1.19 -1.81
CA ASP A 71 8.43 1.41 -1.52
C ASP A 71 7.60 0.13 -1.61
N VAL A 72 8.19 -0.95 -2.17
CA VAL A 72 7.53 -2.23 -2.39
C VAL A 72 8.36 -3.39 -1.85
N TYR A 73 7.77 -4.13 -0.90
CA TYR A 73 8.35 -5.36 -0.37
C TYR A 73 7.39 -6.52 -0.60
N MET A 74 7.86 -7.62 -1.17
CA MET A 74 7.07 -8.77 -1.59
C MET A 74 7.53 -10.06 -0.93
N GLN A 75 6.61 -10.82 -0.35
CA GLN A 75 6.79 -12.20 0.08
C GLN A 75 6.01 -13.11 -0.85
N VAL A 76 6.64 -14.14 -1.40
CA VAL A 76 5.98 -15.07 -2.32
C VAL A 76 5.30 -16.19 -1.56
N LEU A 77 3.98 -16.29 -1.62
CA LEU A 77 3.19 -17.36 -1.00
C LEU A 77 2.97 -18.54 -1.95
N GLN A 78 2.83 -18.25 -3.26
CA GLN A 78 2.67 -19.24 -4.31
C GLN A 78 3.31 -18.70 -5.59
N ARG A 79 4.12 -19.54 -6.25
CA ARG A 79 4.67 -19.22 -7.57
C ARG A 79 3.56 -19.17 -8.61
N GLY A 80 3.77 -18.33 -9.61
CA GLY A 80 2.95 -18.33 -10.81
C GLY A 80 3.23 -19.52 -11.72
N ASN A 81 2.49 -19.60 -12.81
CA ASN A 81 2.62 -20.64 -13.84
C ASN A 81 3.74 -20.36 -14.85
N GLY A 82 4.49 -19.26 -14.69
CA GLY A 82 5.59 -18.84 -15.58
C GLY A 82 5.14 -18.02 -16.79
N ASN A 83 3.83 -17.85 -17.01
CA ASN A 83 3.31 -16.97 -18.06
C ASN A 83 3.33 -15.52 -17.55
N ILE A 84 4.34 -14.77 -17.97
CA ILE A 84 4.54 -13.36 -17.62
C ILE A 84 3.73 -12.50 -18.59
N PRO A 85 2.81 -11.65 -18.12
CA PRO A 85 2.10 -10.73 -18.99
C PRO A 85 3.00 -9.65 -19.58
N GLU A 86 2.65 -9.20 -20.79
CA GLU A 86 3.31 -8.07 -21.46
C GLU A 86 2.61 -6.74 -21.15
N THR A 87 3.26 -5.62 -21.44
CA THR A 87 2.66 -4.28 -21.29
C THR A 87 1.37 -4.17 -22.11
N GLY A 88 0.29 -3.75 -21.46
CA GLY A 88 -1.04 -3.63 -22.04
C GLY A 88 -1.91 -4.89 -21.87
N ASP A 89 -1.36 -5.99 -21.39
CA ASP A 89 -2.14 -7.19 -21.12
C ASP A 89 -3.11 -6.97 -19.95
N LEU A 90 -4.27 -7.62 -20.05
CA LEU A 90 -5.28 -7.62 -19.01
C LEU A 90 -4.87 -8.60 -17.90
N VAL A 91 -4.75 -8.10 -16.67
CA VAL A 91 -4.45 -8.89 -15.47
C VAL A 91 -5.61 -8.80 -14.51
N TYR A 92 -6.24 -9.93 -14.20
CA TYR A 92 -7.22 -10.02 -13.13
C TYR A 92 -6.53 -10.30 -11.80
N PHE A 93 -7.07 -9.75 -10.71
CA PHE A 93 -6.56 -10.04 -9.38
C PHE A 93 -7.66 -10.02 -8.33
N ARG A 94 -7.39 -10.72 -7.22
CA ARG A 94 -8.17 -10.67 -5.99
C ARG A 94 -7.24 -10.33 -4.85
N TYR A 95 -7.73 -9.59 -3.88
CA TYR A 95 -6.90 -9.12 -2.78
C TYR A 95 -7.67 -8.99 -1.48
N THR A 96 -6.90 -9.03 -0.38
CA THR A 96 -7.27 -8.50 0.93
C THR A 96 -6.22 -7.47 1.30
N SER A 97 -6.64 -6.29 1.75
CA SER A 97 -5.74 -5.20 2.15
C SER A 97 -5.99 -4.79 3.59
N TYR A 98 -4.94 -4.40 4.27
CA TYR A 98 -4.96 -3.88 5.64
C TYR A 98 -4.19 -2.56 5.68
N ASP A 99 -4.71 -1.58 6.42
CA ASP A 99 -3.89 -0.45 6.87
C ASP A 99 -2.76 -1.01 7.74
N LEU A 100 -1.52 -0.81 7.31
CA LEU A 100 -0.36 -1.42 7.97
C LEU A 100 -0.16 -0.86 9.38
N ALA A 101 -0.50 0.40 9.64
CA ALA A 101 -0.36 1.01 10.95
C ALA A 101 -1.28 0.33 11.99
N GLY A 102 -2.53 0.07 11.61
CA GLY A 102 -3.49 -0.69 12.43
C GLY A 102 -3.05 -2.15 12.60
N TYR A 103 -2.56 -2.78 11.54
CA TYR A 103 -2.09 -4.17 11.55
C TYR A 103 -0.95 -4.40 12.53
N VAL A 104 0.07 -3.55 12.51
CA VAL A 104 1.28 -3.67 13.36
C VAL A 104 1.00 -3.49 14.85
N VAL A 105 -0.01 -2.72 15.22
CA VAL A 105 -0.37 -2.51 16.64
C VAL A 105 -1.32 -3.56 17.19
N GLY A 106 -1.74 -4.54 16.36
CA GLY A 106 -2.63 -5.62 16.79
C GLY A 106 -4.06 -5.15 17.10
N GLY A 107 -4.49 -4.04 16.50
CA GLY A 107 -5.87 -3.53 16.57
C GLY A 107 -6.86 -4.45 15.84
N GLU A 108 -8.17 -4.19 15.99
CA GLU A 108 -9.21 -4.80 15.16
C GLU A 108 -9.03 -4.31 13.72
N ASN A 109 -8.26 -5.06 12.94
CA ASN A 109 -7.93 -4.73 11.58
C ASN A 109 -8.78 -5.58 10.65
N HIS A 110 -9.90 -5.03 10.24
CA HIS A 110 -10.76 -5.68 9.25
C HIS A 110 -10.11 -5.52 7.88
N GLY A 111 -9.67 -6.64 7.31
CA GLY A 111 -9.20 -6.66 5.92
C GLY A 111 -10.33 -6.20 4.97
N SER A 112 -9.98 -5.40 3.99
CA SER A 112 -10.89 -4.97 2.93
C SER A 112 -10.43 -5.51 1.58
N GLY A 113 -11.38 -5.81 0.68
CA GLY A 113 -11.06 -6.35 -0.63
C GLY A 113 -12.12 -7.31 -1.16
N ASN A 114 -11.73 -8.13 -2.12
CA ASN A 114 -12.63 -9.05 -2.81
C ASN A 114 -12.17 -10.53 -2.75
N ALA A 115 -11.13 -10.85 -1.95
CA ALA A 115 -10.57 -12.20 -1.89
C ALA A 115 -11.58 -13.24 -1.38
N ASP A 116 -12.35 -12.89 -0.34
CA ASP A 116 -13.28 -13.81 0.33
C ASP A 116 -14.67 -13.87 -0.33
N ASN A 117 -14.90 -13.08 -1.38
CA ASN A 117 -16.21 -12.95 -2.02
C ASN A 117 -16.23 -13.50 -3.45
N VAL A 118 -15.61 -14.65 -3.65
CA VAL A 118 -15.41 -15.27 -4.98
C VAL A 118 -16.71 -15.56 -5.72
N GLY A 119 -17.79 -15.86 -4.98
CA GLY A 119 -19.09 -16.20 -5.58
C GLY A 119 -19.91 -14.97 -5.98
N ASN A 120 -19.67 -13.79 -5.43
CA ASN A 120 -20.56 -12.64 -5.54
C ASN A 120 -19.90 -11.39 -6.12
N SER A 121 -18.58 -11.35 -6.26
CA SER A 121 -17.86 -10.23 -6.84
C SER A 121 -16.99 -10.67 -8.01
N LEU A 122 -16.99 -9.88 -9.07
CA LEU A 122 -16.00 -10.02 -10.13
C LEU A 122 -14.60 -9.73 -9.60
N PRO A 123 -13.55 -10.38 -10.14
CA PRO A 123 -12.18 -9.96 -9.86
C PRO A 123 -11.99 -8.52 -10.34
N THR A 124 -11.15 -7.77 -9.66
CA THR A 124 -10.63 -6.51 -10.16
C THR A 124 -9.59 -6.77 -11.25
N PHE A 125 -9.28 -5.76 -12.04
CA PHE A 125 -8.29 -5.88 -13.09
C PHE A 125 -7.48 -4.60 -13.26
N PHE A 126 -6.38 -4.71 -13.96
CA PHE A 126 -5.60 -3.61 -14.53
C PHE A 126 -5.07 -4.02 -15.91
N LEU A 127 -4.73 -3.03 -16.74
CA LEU A 127 -3.89 -3.24 -17.92
C LEU A 127 -2.43 -2.99 -17.50
N LEU A 128 -1.57 -3.98 -17.69
CA LEU A 128 -0.19 -3.93 -17.20
C LEU A 128 0.56 -2.76 -17.81
N ASP A 129 1.16 -1.92 -16.95
CA ASP A 129 1.93 -0.73 -17.30
C ASP A 129 1.21 0.29 -18.22
N ASP A 130 -0.11 0.16 -18.42
CA ASP A 130 -0.92 1.17 -19.09
C ASP A 130 -1.63 2.08 -18.07
N TYR A 131 -0.98 3.16 -17.72
CA TYR A 131 -1.49 4.15 -16.75
C TYR A 131 -2.40 5.20 -17.37
N SER A 132 -2.81 5.05 -18.62
CA SER A 132 -3.81 5.91 -19.27
C SER A 132 -5.24 5.57 -18.81
N VAL A 133 -5.44 4.39 -18.23
CA VAL A 133 -6.75 3.93 -17.74
C VAL A 133 -6.82 3.97 -16.20
N SER A 134 -8.00 4.28 -15.69
CA SER A 134 -8.23 4.42 -14.25
C SER A 134 -8.02 3.11 -13.49
N GLU A 135 -8.37 1.99 -14.10
CA GLU A 135 -8.24 0.65 -13.55
C GLU A 135 -6.79 0.30 -13.22
N SER A 136 -5.83 0.79 -14.03
CA SER A 136 -4.42 0.56 -13.81
C SER A 136 -3.81 1.49 -12.77
N THR A 137 -4.40 2.68 -12.53
CA THR A 137 -3.86 3.68 -11.62
C THR A 137 -4.43 3.62 -10.21
N GLN A 138 -5.70 3.21 -10.05
CA GLN A 138 -6.41 3.30 -8.78
C GLN A 138 -5.79 2.49 -7.64
N TYR A 139 -5.14 1.34 -7.96
CA TYR A 139 -4.50 0.47 -6.97
C TYR A 139 -3.00 0.74 -6.78
N GLY A 140 -2.45 1.71 -7.54
CA GLY A 140 -1.04 2.07 -7.51
C GLY A 140 -0.16 1.18 -8.39
N THR A 141 1.10 1.58 -8.51
CA THR A 141 2.07 0.88 -9.37
C THR A 141 2.63 -0.39 -8.72
N GLY A 142 2.71 -0.40 -7.39
CA GLY A 142 3.33 -1.49 -6.64
C GLY A 142 2.59 -2.82 -6.76
N ILE A 143 1.26 -2.80 -6.92
CA ILE A 143 0.47 -4.03 -7.09
C ILE A 143 0.75 -4.74 -8.43
N GLN A 144 1.32 -4.05 -9.41
CA GLN A 144 1.63 -4.63 -10.71
C GLN A 144 3.01 -5.34 -10.76
N ILE A 145 3.90 -5.06 -9.79
CA ILE A 145 5.26 -5.60 -9.79
C ILE A 145 5.29 -7.14 -9.67
N PRO A 146 4.54 -7.77 -8.73
CA PRO A 146 4.65 -9.22 -8.55
C PRO A 146 4.32 -10.04 -9.78
N VAL A 147 3.30 -9.68 -10.54
CA VAL A 147 2.91 -10.45 -11.73
C VAL A 147 3.96 -10.36 -12.84
N LYS A 148 4.72 -9.26 -12.91
CA LYS A 148 5.86 -9.12 -13.84
C LYS A 148 7.04 -10.01 -13.48
N LEU A 149 7.17 -10.40 -12.21
CA LEU A 149 8.24 -11.24 -11.71
C LEU A 149 7.87 -12.73 -11.66
N LEU A 150 6.60 -13.03 -11.38
CA LEU A 150 6.13 -14.37 -11.04
C LEU A 150 5.15 -14.96 -12.07
N GLY A 151 4.53 -14.13 -12.89
CA GLY A 151 3.49 -14.53 -13.83
C GLY A 151 2.11 -14.71 -13.20
N PHE A 152 1.17 -15.16 -14.02
CA PHE A 152 -0.19 -15.49 -13.60
C PHE A 152 -0.20 -16.66 -12.61
N ASP A 153 -1.31 -16.84 -11.89
CA ASP A 153 -1.53 -17.83 -10.83
C ASP A 153 -0.60 -17.69 -9.64
N SER A 154 0.12 -16.58 -9.54
CA SER A 154 0.94 -16.27 -8.36
C SER A 154 0.10 -15.69 -7.22
N LYS A 155 0.58 -15.91 -5.98
CA LYS A 155 0.03 -15.32 -4.77
C LYS A 155 1.14 -14.76 -3.90
N VAL A 156 0.95 -13.54 -3.41
CA VAL A 156 1.97 -12.82 -2.65
C VAL A 156 1.36 -12.06 -1.49
N ASN A 157 2.19 -11.79 -0.47
CA ASN A 157 1.99 -10.66 0.42
C ASN A 157 2.84 -9.50 -0.05
N ILE A 158 2.28 -8.28 -0.05
CA ILE A 158 3.00 -7.08 -0.49
C ILE A 158 2.83 -5.99 0.56
N VAL A 159 3.93 -5.41 1.02
CA VAL A 159 3.92 -4.14 1.74
C VAL A 159 4.13 -3.03 0.73
N LEU A 160 3.17 -2.12 0.66
CA LEU A 160 3.21 -0.94 -0.21
C LEU A 160 3.28 0.32 0.64
N LYS A 161 4.31 1.15 0.44
CA LYS A 161 4.27 2.53 0.90
C LYS A 161 3.32 3.36 0.03
N SER A 162 2.87 4.47 0.55
CA SER A 162 1.86 5.32 -0.09
C SER A 162 2.18 5.71 -1.53
N GLN A 163 3.48 5.93 -1.85
CA GLN A 163 3.92 6.33 -3.20
C GLN A 163 3.70 5.24 -4.26
N ALA A 164 3.74 3.97 -3.87
CA ALA A 164 3.47 2.81 -4.73
C ALA A 164 2.06 2.23 -4.53
N GLY A 165 1.32 2.74 -3.55
CA GLY A 165 0.00 2.28 -3.14
C GLY A 165 -1.16 2.95 -3.88
N PRO A 166 -2.41 2.74 -3.42
CA PRO A 166 -3.60 3.28 -4.06
C PRO A 166 -3.55 4.81 -4.19
N THR A 167 -3.83 5.31 -5.38
CA THR A 167 -3.74 6.75 -5.71
C THR A 167 -4.59 7.62 -4.76
N ALA A 168 -5.77 7.16 -4.37
CA ALA A 168 -6.64 7.88 -3.45
C ALA A 168 -6.03 8.03 -2.03
N MET A 169 -5.09 7.16 -1.65
CA MET A 169 -4.47 7.14 -0.32
C MET A 169 -3.08 7.80 -0.28
N MET A 170 -2.52 8.13 -1.45
CA MET A 170 -1.17 8.70 -1.57
C MET A 170 -1.00 10.00 -0.76
N SER A 171 -1.99 10.90 -0.80
CA SER A 171 -1.95 12.17 -0.07
C SER A 171 -2.07 12.03 1.45
N TYR A 172 -2.63 10.93 1.93
CA TYR A 172 -2.75 10.61 3.36
C TYR A 172 -1.53 9.88 3.90
N VAL A 173 -0.62 9.46 3.02
CA VAL A 173 0.62 8.75 3.37
C VAL A 173 0.34 7.50 4.22
N ILE A 174 -0.56 6.64 3.74
CA ILE A 174 -0.97 5.41 4.43
C ILE A 174 -0.31 4.21 3.74
N PRO A 175 0.56 3.46 4.43
CA PRO A 175 1.10 2.20 3.92
C PRO A 175 0.11 1.05 4.10
N PHE A 176 0.12 0.11 3.18
CA PHE A 176 -0.76 -1.06 3.19
C PHE A 176 0.00 -2.38 3.17
N LEU A 177 -0.60 -3.39 3.81
CA LEU A 177 -0.28 -4.79 3.59
C LEU A 177 -1.39 -5.39 2.72
N TYR A 178 -1.01 -5.98 1.60
CA TYR A 178 -1.90 -6.71 0.70
C TYR A 178 -1.55 -8.19 0.68
N THR A 179 -2.56 -9.05 0.63
CA THR A 179 -2.44 -10.41 0.09
C THR A 179 -3.13 -10.42 -1.26
N VAL A 180 -2.41 -10.74 -2.33
CA VAL A 180 -2.90 -10.65 -3.72
C VAL A 180 -2.71 -11.97 -4.44
N SER A 181 -3.72 -12.37 -5.23
CA SER A 181 -3.65 -13.47 -6.20
C SER A 181 -3.93 -12.93 -7.60
N TYR A 182 -3.11 -13.31 -8.58
CA TYR A 182 -3.20 -12.84 -9.97
C TYR A 182 -3.71 -13.94 -10.88
N TYR A 183 -4.50 -13.58 -11.90
CA TYR A 183 -5.15 -14.53 -12.80
C TYR A 183 -5.08 -14.03 -14.25
N ALA A 184 -4.89 -14.95 -15.18
CA ALA A 184 -5.03 -14.68 -16.60
C ALA A 184 -6.50 -14.45 -17.00
N PRO A 185 -6.77 -13.69 -18.07
CA PRO A 185 -8.07 -13.72 -18.75
C PRO A 185 -8.41 -15.14 -19.20
N ALA A 186 -9.71 -15.51 -19.14
CA ALA A 186 -10.15 -16.82 -19.61
C ALA A 186 -9.82 -17.00 -21.10
N GLY A 187 -9.15 -18.12 -21.43
CA GLY A 187 -8.79 -18.47 -22.81
C GLY A 187 -7.32 -18.22 -23.18
N LEU A 188 -6.47 -17.81 -22.24
CA LEU A 188 -5.00 -17.76 -22.45
C LEU A 188 -4.27 -19.04 -21.98
N ASP A 189 -5.00 -20.04 -21.52
CA ASP A 189 -4.45 -21.33 -21.02
C ASP A 189 -4.34 -22.42 -22.10
N GLU A 190 -4.39 -22.04 -23.39
CA GLU A 190 -4.24 -22.98 -24.51
C GLU A 190 -2.87 -22.87 -25.20
#